data_84831018a09439e3d67ea702eb7c4f21
#
_entry.id   84831018a09439e3d67ea702eb7c4f21
#
_cell.length_a   1.000
_cell.length_b   1.000
_cell.length_c   1.000
_cell.angle_alpha   90.00
_cell.angle_beta   90.00
_cell.angle_gamma   90.00
#
_symmetry.space_group_name_H-M   'P 1'
#
loop_
_entity.id
_entity.type
_entity.pdbx_description
1 polymer ?
#
loop_
_entity_poly.entity_id
_entity_poly.type
_entity_poly.pdbx_seq_one_letter_code
_entity_poly.pdbx_strand_id
1 'polypeptide(L)'
;MSQTFNPSHPPRTKPLWRIYLLFLVPMVLSNILQGLSGTLNGIYIGQMLGTHALAAVSGMFPIVFFFISLIIGLGAGASVLIGQAWGAREPHKVKAIAGTAITLGAVIGLMAAVAGTVFAREAMVALGTPADVLDDAVSYARMMMLFMPLLLVFILLTQLLRGVSDTVSPLLALLMSTTIGLALTPLLI
;
A
#
# COMPACT_ATOMS: atom_id res chain seq x y z
N MET A 1 -6.79 -42.55 -13.13
CA MET A 1 -5.34 -42.41 -13.22
C MET A 1 -4.82 -42.11 -11.81
N SER A 2 -4.32 -43.12 -11.11
CA SER A 2 -3.77 -43.03 -9.76
C SER A 2 -2.39 -42.38 -9.87
N GLN A 3 -2.24 -41.18 -9.35
CA GLN A 3 -0.91 -40.58 -9.18
C GLN A 3 -0.16 -41.38 -8.11
N THR A 4 0.87 -42.12 -8.54
CA THR A 4 1.79 -42.81 -7.66
C THR A 4 2.52 -41.82 -6.81
N PHE A 5 2.32 -41.90 -5.51
CA PHE A 5 3.06 -41.14 -4.50
C PHE A 5 4.58 -41.41 -4.66
N ASN A 6 5.33 -40.42 -5.11
CA ASN A 6 6.78 -40.55 -5.27
C ASN A 6 7.47 -40.08 -3.94
N PRO A 7 8.09 -41.00 -3.15
CA PRO A 7 8.67 -40.70 -1.84
C PRO A 7 10.04 -40.01 -1.90
N SER A 8 10.49 -39.52 -3.04
CA SER A 8 11.83 -38.94 -3.22
C SER A 8 11.97 -37.45 -2.91
N HIS A 9 11.00 -36.82 -2.25
CA HIS A 9 11.24 -35.51 -1.68
C HIS A 9 11.93 -35.65 -0.32
N PRO A 10 13.18 -35.12 -0.16
CA PRO A 10 13.83 -35.14 1.14
C PRO A 10 12.91 -34.44 2.17
N PRO A 11 12.80 -35.00 3.39
CA PRO A 11 11.96 -34.41 4.41
C PRO A 11 12.37 -32.96 4.62
N ARG A 12 11.41 -32.03 4.61
CA ARG A 12 11.67 -30.62 4.91
C ARG A 12 12.34 -30.55 6.27
N THR A 13 13.63 -30.23 6.29
CA THR A 13 14.47 -30.23 7.50
C THR A 13 14.08 -29.16 8.51
N LYS A 14 13.17 -28.25 8.14
CA LYS A 14 12.65 -27.20 9.04
C LYS A 14 11.19 -27.46 9.37
N PRO A 15 10.80 -27.45 10.66
CA PRO A 15 9.42 -27.62 11.07
C PRO A 15 8.56 -26.48 10.48
N LEU A 16 7.35 -26.79 10.01
CA LEU A 16 6.43 -25.87 9.33
C LEU A 16 6.18 -24.60 10.13
N TRP A 17 6.08 -24.68 11.45
CA TRP A 17 5.85 -23.54 12.33
C TRP A 17 6.99 -22.50 12.27
N ARG A 18 8.27 -22.92 12.07
CA ARG A 18 9.40 -22.00 11.92
C ARG A 18 9.32 -21.23 10.61
N ILE A 19 8.96 -21.91 9.53
CA ILE A 19 8.78 -21.27 8.22
C ILE A 19 7.64 -20.24 8.31
N TYR A 20 6.56 -20.61 8.98
CA TYR A 20 5.42 -19.73 9.19
C TYR A 20 5.76 -18.49 10.03
N LEU A 21 6.51 -18.67 11.12
CA LEU A 21 6.96 -17.54 11.96
C LEU A 21 7.92 -16.61 11.23
N LEU A 22 8.86 -17.14 10.44
CA LEU A 22 9.78 -16.34 9.62
C LEU A 22 9.05 -15.47 8.59
N PHE A 23 7.89 -15.93 8.10
CA PHE A 23 7.03 -15.15 7.23
C PHE A 23 6.16 -14.14 8.01
N LEU A 24 5.59 -14.57 9.13
CA LEU A 24 4.63 -13.79 9.90
C LEU A 24 5.29 -12.60 10.62
N VAL A 25 6.47 -12.80 11.23
CA VAL A 25 7.14 -11.76 12.03
C VAL A 25 7.44 -10.50 11.21
N PRO A 26 8.09 -10.55 10.04
CA PRO A 26 8.32 -9.34 9.24
C PRO A 26 7.02 -8.69 8.77
N MET A 27 5.97 -9.47 8.49
CA MET A 27 4.67 -8.95 8.08
C MET A 27 3.99 -8.19 9.22
N VAL A 28 4.01 -8.72 10.44
CA VAL A 28 3.45 -8.04 11.63
C VAL A 28 4.25 -6.78 11.95
N LEU A 29 5.58 -6.86 11.90
CA LEU A 29 6.44 -5.69 12.09
C LEU A 29 6.13 -4.58 11.07
N SER A 30 5.94 -4.95 9.79
CA SER A 30 5.57 -3.99 8.74
C SER A 30 4.26 -3.27 9.05
N ASN A 31 3.24 -4.02 9.51
CA ASN A 31 1.95 -3.44 9.86
C ASN A 31 2.03 -2.52 11.08
N ILE A 32 2.79 -2.91 12.11
CA ILE A 32 3.04 -2.08 13.29
C ILE A 32 3.78 -0.79 12.89
N LEU A 33 4.84 -0.91 12.10
CA LEU A 33 5.63 0.24 11.63
C LEU A 33 4.77 1.20 10.79
N GLN A 34 3.90 0.67 9.93
CA GLN A 34 2.98 1.46 9.12
C GLN A 34 1.97 2.22 10.00
N GLY A 35 1.41 1.56 11.01
CA GLY A 35 0.51 2.19 11.98
C GLY A 35 1.19 3.30 12.79
N LEU A 36 2.41 3.03 13.30
CA LEU A 36 3.21 4.03 14.03
C LEU A 36 3.56 5.23 13.13
N SER A 37 3.99 4.98 11.89
CA SER A 37 4.29 6.02 10.91
C SER A 37 3.09 6.93 10.65
N GLY A 38 1.90 6.35 10.46
CA GLY A 38 0.66 7.10 10.28
C GLY A 38 0.31 7.96 11.51
N THR A 39 0.44 7.38 12.70
CA THR A 39 0.19 8.10 13.97
C THR A 39 1.16 9.26 14.15
N LEU A 40 2.46 9.03 13.94
CA LEU A 40 3.47 10.08 14.06
C LEU A 40 3.23 11.22 13.06
N ASN A 41 2.94 10.90 11.79
CA ASN A 41 2.59 11.91 10.80
C ASN A 41 1.34 12.72 11.20
N GLY A 42 0.31 12.07 11.75
CA GLY A 42 -0.87 12.76 12.27
C GLY A 42 -0.54 13.73 13.42
N ILE A 43 0.34 13.32 14.34
CA ILE A 43 0.81 14.16 15.44
C ILE A 43 1.60 15.37 14.91
N TYR A 44 2.53 15.16 13.97
CA TYR A 44 3.29 16.25 13.35
C TYR A 44 2.37 17.26 12.66
N ILE A 45 1.43 16.80 11.84
CA ILE A 45 0.47 17.68 11.16
C ILE A 45 -0.37 18.46 12.17
N GLY A 46 -0.90 17.80 13.20
CA GLY A 46 -1.73 18.46 14.21
C GLY A 46 -0.99 19.46 15.08
N GLN A 47 0.27 19.19 15.45
CA GLN A 47 1.06 20.07 16.31
C GLN A 47 1.74 21.22 15.56
N MET A 48 2.21 20.97 14.32
CA MET A 48 3.00 21.96 13.58
C MET A 48 2.15 22.80 12.63
N LEU A 49 1.14 22.23 12.00
CA LEU A 49 0.26 22.90 11.03
C LEU A 49 -1.13 23.27 11.60
N GLY A 50 -1.43 22.82 12.81
CA GLY A 50 -2.66 23.14 13.51
C GLY A 50 -3.88 22.30 13.12
N THR A 51 -5.01 22.60 13.77
CA THR A 51 -6.27 21.85 13.65
C THR A 51 -6.92 21.97 12.27
N HIS A 52 -6.74 23.11 11.59
CA HIS A 52 -7.28 23.33 10.24
C HIS A 52 -6.63 22.40 9.21
N ALA A 53 -5.31 22.25 9.23
CA ALA A 53 -4.62 21.32 8.34
C ALA A 53 -5.00 19.86 8.64
N LEU A 54 -5.15 19.51 9.92
CA LEU A 54 -5.59 18.17 10.32
C LEU A 54 -7.02 17.88 9.85
N ALA A 55 -7.91 18.86 9.90
CA ALA A 55 -9.28 18.73 9.39
C ALA A 55 -9.30 18.49 7.86
N ALA A 56 -8.47 19.24 7.10
CA ALA A 56 -8.32 19.08 5.66
C ALA A 56 -7.83 17.66 5.28
N VAL A 57 -6.79 17.17 5.96
CA VAL A 57 -6.26 15.80 5.75
C VAL A 57 -7.31 14.75 6.11
N SER A 58 -8.00 14.92 7.23
CA SER A 58 -9.02 13.97 7.69
C SER A 58 -10.21 13.88 6.74
N GLY A 59 -10.61 14.98 6.12
CA GLY A 59 -11.69 15.03 5.13
C GLY A 59 -11.38 14.20 3.88
N MET A 60 -10.09 14.09 3.47
CA MET A 60 -9.67 13.30 2.33
C MET A 60 -9.58 11.79 2.61
N PHE A 61 -9.51 11.40 3.88
CA PHE A 61 -9.26 10.01 4.28
C PHE A 61 -10.25 9.00 3.65
N PRO A 62 -11.58 9.23 3.60
CA PRO A 62 -12.52 8.28 3.01
C PRO A 62 -12.24 8.00 1.53
N ILE A 63 -11.87 9.03 0.75
CA ILE A 63 -11.59 8.91 -0.68
C ILE A 63 -10.30 8.11 -0.89
N VAL A 64 -9.25 8.47 -0.18
CA VAL A 64 -7.95 7.77 -0.23
C VAL A 64 -8.10 6.32 0.20
N PHE A 65 -8.83 6.07 1.28
CA PHE A 65 -9.08 4.73 1.82
C PHE A 65 -9.85 3.85 0.85
N PHE A 66 -10.80 4.41 0.10
CA PHE A 66 -11.53 3.69 -0.95
C PHE A 66 -10.57 3.12 -2.01
N PHE A 67 -9.68 3.96 -2.56
CA PHE A 67 -8.71 3.52 -3.57
C PHE A 67 -7.69 2.53 -2.99
N ILE A 68 -7.20 2.76 -1.77
CA ILE A 68 -6.29 1.84 -1.08
C ILE A 68 -6.95 0.47 -0.89
N SER A 69 -8.21 0.43 -0.43
CA SER A 69 -8.95 -0.82 -0.22
C SER A 69 -9.14 -1.59 -1.52
N LEU A 70 -9.46 -0.89 -2.61
CA LEU A 70 -9.58 -1.48 -3.94
C LEU A 70 -8.27 -2.15 -4.38
N ILE A 71 -7.14 -1.46 -4.22
CA ILE A 71 -5.81 -1.99 -4.58
C ILE A 71 -5.37 -3.11 -3.65
N ILE A 72 -5.69 -3.06 -2.36
CA ILE A 72 -5.41 -4.17 -1.44
C ILE A 72 -6.18 -5.42 -1.87
N GLY A 73 -7.46 -5.29 -2.25
CA GLY A 73 -8.27 -6.40 -2.76
C GLY A 73 -7.69 -7.00 -4.05
N LEU A 74 -7.35 -6.14 -5.02
CA LEU A 74 -6.70 -6.55 -6.27
C LEU A 74 -5.36 -7.25 -5.99
N GLY A 75 -4.53 -6.64 -5.15
CA GLY A 75 -3.22 -7.17 -4.79
C GLY A 75 -3.29 -8.49 -4.04
N ALA A 76 -4.28 -8.68 -3.17
CA ALA A 76 -4.50 -9.94 -2.47
C ALA A 76 -4.83 -11.07 -3.46
N GLY A 77 -5.73 -10.82 -4.43
CA GLY A 77 -6.04 -11.78 -5.49
C GLY A 77 -4.80 -12.11 -6.35
N ALA A 78 -4.07 -11.10 -6.80
CA ALA A 78 -2.85 -11.27 -7.58
C ALA A 78 -1.75 -12.01 -6.77
N SER A 79 -1.62 -11.74 -5.48
CA SER A 79 -0.66 -12.40 -4.58
C SER A 79 -0.93 -13.91 -4.47
N VAL A 80 -2.20 -14.33 -4.39
CA VAL A 80 -2.58 -15.75 -4.37
C VAL A 80 -2.19 -16.44 -5.68
N LEU A 81 -2.51 -15.82 -6.83
CA LEU A 81 -2.17 -16.37 -8.15
C LEU A 81 -0.65 -16.46 -8.36
N ILE A 82 0.09 -15.43 -7.91
CA ILE A 82 1.56 -15.43 -7.93
C ILE A 82 2.10 -16.54 -7.05
N GLY A 83 1.56 -16.74 -5.84
CA GLY A 83 1.99 -17.81 -4.94
C GLY A 83 1.80 -19.20 -5.56
N GLN A 84 0.69 -19.43 -6.26
CA GLN A 84 0.43 -20.68 -6.98
C GLN A 84 1.42 -20.88 -8.14
N ALA A 85 1.62 -19.85 -8.98
CA ALA A 85 2.54 -19.93 -10.12
C ALA A 85 4.00 -20.07 -9.66
N TRP A 86 4.38 -19.42 -8.55
CA TRP A 86 5.71 -19.55 -7.94
C TRP A 86 5.94 -20.96 -7.41
N GLY A 87 4.96 -21.51 -6.69
CA GLY A 87 5.01 -22.89 -6.19
C GLY A 87 5.08 -23.93 -7.31
N ALA A 88 4.42 -23.68 -8.44
CA ALA A 88 4.46 -24.49 -9.64
C ALA A 88 5.75 -24.33 -10.46
N ARG A 89 6.67 -23.42 -10.06
CA ARG A 89 7.91 -23.06 -10.78
C ARG A 89 7.65 -22.52 -12.21
N GLU A 90 6.59 -21.71 -12.37
CA GLU A 90 6.19 -21.12 -13.65
C GLU A 90 6.51 -19.61 -13.68
N PRO A 91 7.77 -19.18 -13.86
CA PRO A 91 8.17 -17.77 -13.79
C PRO A 91 7.51 -16.90 -14.86
N HIS A 92 7.14 -17.48 -16.01
CA HIS A 92 6.40 -16.76 -17.04
C HIS A 92 5.02 -16.32 -16.58
N LYS A 93 4.28 -17.20 -15.87
CA LYS A 93 2.97 -16.85 -15.31
C LYS A 93 3.10 -15.80 -14.21
N VAL A 94 4.13 -15.90 -13.35
CA VAL A 94 4.41 -14.88 -12.32
C VAL A 94 4.59 -13.51 -12.96
N LYS A 95 5.42 -13.41 -14.02
CA LYS A 95 5.64 -12.14 -14.74
C LYS A 95 4.36 -11.60 -15.39
N ALA A 96 3.58 -12.47 -16.01
CA ALA A 96 2.32 -12.08 -16.65
C ALA A 96 1.31 -11.54 -15.63
N ILE A 97 1.11 -12.25 -14.51
CA ILE A 97 0.18 -11.83 -13.43
C ILE A 97 0.66 -10.50 -12.83
N ALA A 98 1.97 -10.38 -12.50
CA ALA A 98 2.53 -9.17 -11.94
C ALA A 98 2.40 -7.99 -12.90
N GLY A 99 2.73 -8.18 -14.19
CA GLY A 99 2.59 -7.14 -15.21
C GLY A 99 1.15 -6.65 -15.36
N THR A 100 0.19 -7.58 -15.45
CA THR A 100 -1.25 -7.24 -15.54
C THR A 100 -1.72 -6.49 -14.30
N ALA A 101 -1.36 -6.95 -13.10
CA ALA A 101 -1.74 -6.31 -11.85
C ALA A 101 -1.16 -4.89 -11.76
N ILE A 102 0.13 -4.69 -12.07
CA ILE A 102 0.78 -3.39 -12.03
C ILE A 102 0.14 -2.43 -13.04
N THR A 103 -0.11 -2.88 -14.27
CA THR A 103 -0.77 -2.07 -15.30
C THR A 103 -2.16 -1.64 -14.84
N LEU A 104 -2.95 -2.57 -14.29
CA LEU A 104 -4.29 -2.27 -13.79
C LEU A 104 -4.24 -1.29 -12.61
N GLY A 105 -3.31 -1.49 -11.67
CA GLY A 105 -3.10 -0.58 -10.54
C GLY A 105 -2.66 0.82 -10.99
N ALA A 106 -1.79 0.92 -11.99
CA ALA A 106 -1.37 2.18 -12.57
C ALA A 106 -2.53 2.91 -13.28
N VAL A 107 -3.36 2.19 -14.03
CA VAL A 107 -4.56 2.75 -14.69
C VAL A 107 -5.56 3.26 -13.66
N ILE A 108 -5.86 2.47 -12.62
CA ILE A 108 -6.74 2.90 -11.52
C ILE A 108 -6.17 4.14 -10.83
N GLY A 109 -4.87 4.14 -10.54
CA GLY A 109 -4.20 5.28 -9.93
C GLY A 109 -4.25 6.54 -10.80
N LEU A 110 -4.03 6.40 -12.12
CA LEU A 110 -4.11 7.51 -13.05
C LEU A 110 -5.54 8.06 -13.15
N MET A 111 -6.54 7.19 -13.21
CA MET A 111 -7.94 7.62 -13.17
C MET A 111 -8.27 8.36 -11.87
N ALA A 112 -7.79 7.85 -10.72
CA ALA A 112 -7.94 8.52 -9.43
C ALA A 112 -7.25 9.89 -9.41
N ALA A 113 -6.04 10.00 -9.99
CA ALA A 113 -5.31 11.26 -10.07
C ALA A 113 -6.06 12.28 -10.93
N VAL A 114 -6.51 11.90 -12.13
CA VAL A 114 -7.26 12.80 -13.02
C VAL A 114 -8.59 13.20 -12.41
N ALA A 115 -9.41 12.24 -11.99
CA ALA A 115 -10.70 12.54 -11.40
C ALA A 115 -10.55 13.34 -10.09
N GLY A 116 -9.61 12.96 -9.22
CA GLY A 116 -9.38 13.61 -7.95
C GLY A 116 -8.85 15.04 -8.08
N THR A 117 -7.99 15.33 -9.06
CA THR A 117 -7.50 16.70 -9.29
C THR A 117 -8.57 17.60 -9.91
N VAL A 118 -9.41 17.06 -10.81
CA VAL A 118 -10.49 17.81 -11.47
C VAL A 118 -11.62 18.09 -10.50
N PHE A 119 -12.08 17.07 -9.76
CA PHE A 119 -13.25 17.15 -8.88
C PHE A 119 -12.90 17.40 -7.41
N ALA A 120 -11.65 17.83 -7.10
CA ALA A 120 -11.20 18.05 -5.72
C ALA A 120 -12.11 19.01 -4.95
N ARG A 121 -12.53 20.12 -5.57
CA ARG A 121 -13.34 21.14 -4.91
C ARG A 121 -14.74 20.63 -4.60
N GLU A 122 -15.38 20.00 -5.58
CA GLU A 122 -16.70 19.42 -5.45
C GLU A 122 -16.73 18.32 -4.38
N ALA A 123 -15.69 17.50 -4.36
CA ALA A 123 -15.53 16.44 -3.35
C ALA A 123 -15.38 17.01 -1.93
N MET A 124 -14.58 18.06 -1.75
CA MET A 124 -14.39 18.70 -0.44
C MET A 124 -15.66 19.37 0.04
N VAL A 125 -16.40 20.06 -0.85
CA VAL A 125 -17.70 20.64 -0.52
C VAL A 125 -18.72 19.56 -0.15
N ALA A 126 -18.77 18.46 -0.90
CA ALA A 126 -19.68 17.34 -0.61
C ALA A 126 -19.38 16.63 0.72
N LEU A 127 -18.10 16.63 1.14
CA LEU A 127 -17.66 16.11 2.44
C LEU A 127 -17.92 17.08 3.61
N GLY A 128 -18.50 18.27 3.33
CA GLY A 128 -18.86 19.23 4.36
C GLY A 128 -17.65 19.99 4.92
N THR A 129 -16.59 20.15 4.13
CA THR A 129 -15.40 20.91 4.55
C THR A 129 -15.77 22.37 4.82
N PRO A 130 -15.44 22.94 6.01
CA PRO A 130 -15.74 24.34 6.33
C PRO A 130 -15.11 25.31 5.32
N ALA A 131 -15.80 26.44 5.06
CA ALA A 131 -15.39 27.38 4.03
C ALA A 131 -14.04 28.06 4.30
N ASP A 132 -13.68 28.21 5.57
CA ASP A 132 -12.43 28.81 6.04
C ASP A 132 -11.18 27.97 5.73
N VAL A 133 -11.33 26.63 5.56
CA VAL A 133 -10.25 25.70 5.25
C VAL A 133 -10.38 25.07 3.86
N LEU A 134 -11.43 25.43 3.11
CA LEU A 134 -11.77 24.75 1.86
C LEU A 134 -10.64 24.86 0.81
N ASP A 135 -10.05 26.01 0.62
CA ASP A 135 -9.03 26.24 -0.41
C ASP A 135 -7.73 25.47 -0.08
N ASP A 136 -7.35 25.41 1.20
CA ASP A 136 -6.21 24.61 1.67
C ASP A 136 -6.49 23.12 1.52
N ALA A 137 -7.72 22.68 1.87
CA ALA A 137 -8.14 21.29 1.71
C ALA A 137 -8.14 20.86 0.24
N VAL A 138 -8.61 21.71 -0.68
CA VAL A 138 -8.60 21.45 -2.13
C VAL A 138 -7.17 21.36 -2.67
N SER A 139 -6.29 22.24 -2.23
CA SER A 139 -4.88 22.23 -2.64
C SER A 139 -4.18 20.95 -2.18
N TYR A 140 -4.38 20.57 -0.93
CA TYR A 140 -3.90 19.31 -0.37
C TYR A 140 -4.47 18.09 -1.11
N ALA A 141 -5.78 18.08 -1.37
CA ALA A 141 -6.47 17.03 -2.08
C ALA A 141 -5.89 16.81 -3.48
N ARG A 142 -5.68 17.89 -4.24
CA ARG A 142 -5.08 17.83 -5.58
C ARG A 142 -3.68 17.25 -5.55
N MET A 143 -2.83 17.72 -4.64
CA MET A 143 -1.48 17.21 -4.49
C MET A 143 -1.50 15.71 -4.15
N MET A 144 -2.32 15.31 -3.19
CA MET A 144 -2.43 13.92 -2.78
C MET A 144 -2.94 13.00 -3.89
N MET A 145 -3.94 13.44 -4.65
CA MET A 145 -4.47 12.68 -5.79
C MET A 145 -3.46 12.56 -6.92
N LEU A 146 -2.64 13.58 -7.17
CA LEU A 146 -1.60 13.54 -8.17
C LEU A 146 -0.56 12.44 -7.88
N PHE A 147 -0.23 12.20 -6.61
CA PHE A 147 0.69 11.13 -6.19
C PHE A 147 0.02 9.76 -6.01
N MET A 148 -1.29 9.67 -6.17
CA MET A 148 -2.05 8.43 -5.99
C MET A 148 -1.54 7.26 -6.85
N PRO A 149 -1.20 7.42 -8.15
CA PRO A 149 -0.69 6.33 -8.96
C PRO A 149 0.55 5.68 -8.36
N LEU A 150 1.47 6.50 -7.86
CA LEU A 150 2.72 6.02 -7.25
C LEU A 150 2.44 5.25 -5.95
N LEU A 151 1.56 5.77 -5.11
CA LEU A 151 1.14 5.13 -3.86
C LEU A 151 0.48 3.77 -4.12
N LEU A 152 -0.47 3.71 -5.06
CA LEU A 152 -1.21 2.49 -5.36
C LEU A 152 -0.30 1.41 -5.97
N VAL A 153 0.60 1.78 -6.87
CA VAL A 153 1.61 0.86 -7.43
C VAL A 153 2.55 0.36 -6.34
N PHE A 154 2.98 1.21 -5.41
CA PHE A 154 3.81 0.81 -4.28
C PHE A 154 3.12 -0.23 -3.38
N ILE A 155 1.85 0.03 -3.01
CA ILE A 155 1.04 -0.91 -2.21
C ILE A 155 0.91 -2.25 -2.96
N LEU A 156 0.62 -2.19 -4.25
CA LEU A 156 0.46 -3.37 -5.09
C LEU A 156 1.75 -4.19 -5.17
N LEU A 157 2.90 -3.56 -5.43
CA LEU A 157 4.21 -4.23 -5.43
C LEU A 157 4.49 -4.94 -4.11
N THR A 158 4.15 -4.30 -2.99
CA THR A 158 4.28 -4.91 -1.66
C THR A 158 3.44 -6.19 -1.54
N GLN A 159 2.21 -6.19 -2.08
CA GLN A 159 1.35 -7.37 -2.09
C GLN A 159 1.89 -8.48 -2.99
N LEU A 160 2.41 -8.14 -4.18
CA LEU A 160 3.00 -9.11 -5.11
C LEU A 160 4.27 -9.78 -4.53
N LEU A 161 5.13 -9.03 -3.84
CA LEU A 161 6.31 -9.56 -3.15
C LEU A 161 5.92 -10.57 -2.05
N ARG A 162 4.85 -10.28 -1.31
CA ARG A 162 4.29 -11.25 -0.34
C ARG A 162 3.83 -12.54 -1.02
N GLY A 163 3.35 -12.47 -2.26
CA GLY A 163 2.95 -13.63 -3.06
C GLY A 163 4.11 -14.60 -3.37
N VAL A 164 5.33 -14.10 -3.55
CA VAL A 164 6.56 -14.91 -3.69
C VAL A 164 7.21 -15.26 -2.35
N SER A 165 6.51 -15.05 -1.23
CA SER A 165 7.00 -15.27 0.13
C SER A 165 8.14 -14.34 0.56
N ASP A 166 8.35 -13.22 -0.14
CA ASP A 166 9.29 -12.17 0.27
C ASP A 166 8.54 -11.13 1.12
N THR A 167 8.75 -11.21 2.43
CA THR A 167 8.20 -10.26 3.42
C THR A 167 9.25 -9.31 3.97
N VAL A 168 10.52 -9.57 3.67
CA VAL A 168 11.65 -8.79 4.18
C VAL A 168 11.88 -7.55 3.31
N SER A 169 11.83 -7.68 1.98
CA SER A 169 12.00 -6.55 1.06
C SER A 169 10.97 -5.43 1.28
N PRO A 170 9.66 -5.72 1.43
CA PRO A 170 8.68 -4.70 1.81
C PRO A 170 8.96 -4.04 3.16
N LEU A 171 9.42 -4.81 4.17
CA LEU A 171 9.76 -4.27 5.48
C LEU A 171 10.94 -3.30 5.40
N LEU A 172 12.00 -3.64 4.66
CA LEU A 172 13.14 -2.76 4.47
C LEU A 172 12.77 -1.49 3.71
N ALA A 173 11.99 -1.60 2.64
CA ALA A 173 11.49 -0.44 1.90
C ALA A 173 10.66 0.49 2.80
N LEU A 174 9.80 -0.08 3.66
CA LEU A 174 9.00 0.68 4.60
C LEU A 174 9.86 1.36 5.68
N LEU A 175 10.86 0.66 6.22
CA LEU A 175 11.80 1.23 7.19
C LEU A 175 12.56 2.42 6.59
N MET A 176 13.10 2.27 5.40
CA MET A 176 13.79 3.35 4.69
C MET A 176 12.86 4.54 4.45
N SER A 177 11.66 4.29 3.92
CA SER A 177 10.67 5.32 3.64
C SER A 177 10.24 6.07 4.92
N THR A 178 9.98 5.33 6.00
CA THR A 178 9.59 5.93 7.30
C THR A 178 10.72 6.75 7.89
N THR A 179 11.96 6.25 7.86
CA THR A 179 13.12 6.97 8.40
C THR A 179 13.38 8.26 7.63
N ILE A 180 13.34 8.18 6.29
CA ILE A 180 13.50 9.36 5.43
C ILE A 180 12.35 10.34 5.66
N GLY A 181 11.11 9.86 5.72
CA GLY A 181 9.94 10.70 5.98
C GLY A 181 10.02 11.43 7.32
N LEU A 182 10.36 10.72 8.41
CA LEU A 182 10.52 11.32 9.74
C LEU A 182 11.67 12.34 9.82
N ALA A 183 12.73 12.13 9.05
CA ALA A 183 13.85 13.08 8.99
C ALA A 183 13.53 14.32 8.14
N LEU A 184 12.78 14.16 7.04
CA LEU A 184 12.44 15.25 6.13
C LEU A 184 11.26 16.09 6.64
N THR A 185 10.31 15.50 7.34
CA THR A 185 9.11 16.21 7.82
C THR A 185 9.45 17.45 8.65
N PRO A 186 10.32 17.40 9.68
CA PRO A 186 10.67 18.61 10.46
C PRO A 186 11.59 19.59 9.72
N LEU A 187 12.18 19.20 8.58
CA LEU A 187 13.05 20.05 7.76
C LEU A 187 12.26 20.83 6.70
N LEU A 188 11.07 20.34 6.33
CA LEU A 188 10.21 20.91 5.29
C LEU A 188 9.05 21.76 5.85
N ILE A 189 8.81 21.68 7.15
CA ILE A 189 7.83 22.47 7.90
C ILE A 189 8.54 23.57 8.69
#